data_e7094f37aff0cd6e01bcb4d1f362496b
#
_entry.id   e7094f37aff0cd6e01bcb4d1f362496b
#
_cell.length_a   1.000
_cell.length_b   1.000
_cell.length_c   1.000
_cell.angle_alpha   90.00
_cell.angle_beta   90.00
_cell.angle_gamma   90.00
#
_symmetry.space_group_name_H-M   'P 1'
#
loop_
_entity.id
_entity.type
_entity.pdbx_description
1 polymer ?
#
loop_
_entity_poly.entity_id
_entity_poly.type
_entity_poly.pdbx_seq_one_letter_code
_entity_poly.pdbx_strand_id
1 'polypeptide(L)'
;MNKSAIAITGFGVALPGLEASPDGQNQSVEALIPRRLRRFSSRGTPAAVKACQLAVESSGLEEQTLRDRATLYTAQSGYQHPDFDDFIDALKGWDQHGDTSLIATLWQSRQVNPFLITRALSNNVVGLISQIWQLKNDGVAFIRDQAGSAAALDEACFQLQGGYADVAIVVMSGCAEDCYSAVAEQKPFPRNDANSGAAVLILESEQHATQRGADVQAWLDDYTANAGQANCPLEGPKFCEQKGLEWAGIVMTVAQSIQHLVSDHFRGSWAVESSSGNKRKALAILKRGIE
;
A
#
# COMPACT_ATOMS: atom_id res chain seq x y z
N MET A 1 -16.83 -5.98 -25.04
CA MET A 1 -15.63 -6.78 -24.82
C MET A 1 -15.83 -7.47 -23.48
N ASN A 2 -15.79 -8.81 -23.44
CA ASN A 2 -15.77 -9.50 -22.15
C ASN A 2 -14.48 -9.11 -21.44
N LYS A 3 -14.59 -8.51 -20.25
CA LYS A 3 -13.44 -8.25 -19.40
C LYS A 3 -12.90 -9.62 -18.97
N SER A 4 -11.63 -9.92 -19.26
CA SER A 4 -10.98 -11.10 -18.68
C SER A 4 -10.87 -10.94 -17.16
N ALA A 5 -11.11 -12.03 -16.43
CA ALA A 5 -10.97 -12.04 -14.99
C ALA A 5 -9.50 -11.77 -14.59
N ILE A 6 -9.31 -11.16 -13.43
CA ILE A 6 -8.00 -10.92 -12.87
C ILE A 6 -7.80 -11.84 -11.67
N ALA A 7 -6.70 -12.60 -11.68
CA ALA A 7 -6.33 -13.45 -10.56
C ALA A 7 -5.62 -12.62 -9.47
N ILE A 8 -6.06 -12.77 -8.23
CA ILE A 8 -5.30 -12.37 -7.05
C ILE A 8 -4.55 -13.60 -6.57
N THR A 9 -3.26 -13.65 -6.83
CA THR A 9 -2.43 -14.82 -6.51
C THR A 9 -1.65 -14.64 -5.23
N GLY A 10 -1.46 -13.40 -4.77
CA GLY A 10 -0.80 -13.12 -3.51
C GLY A 10 -1.37 -11.89 -2.83
N PHE A 11 -1.30 -11.89 -1.51
CA PHE A 11 -1.67 -10.75 -0.69
C PHE A 11 -0.81 -10.69 0.57
N GLY A 12 -0.66 -9.48 1.11
CA GLY A 12 0.05 -9.26 2.37
C GLY A 12 -0.51 -8.05 3.10
N VAL A 13 -0.59 -8.17 4.42
CA VAL A 13 -1.02 -7.09 5.32
C VAL A 13 0.03 -6.95 6.41
N ALA A 14 0.49 -5.74 6.65
CA ALA A 14 1.39 -5.39 7.73
C ALA A 14 0.79 -4.23 8.53
N LEU A 15 0.35 -4.53 9.74
CA LEU A 15 -0.21 -3.57 10.69
C LEU A 15 0.56 -3.66 12.01
N PRO A 16 0.71 -2.56 12.77
CA PRO A 16 1.32 -2.59 14.09
C PRO A 16 0.57 -3.56 15.00
N GLY A 17 1.31 -4.39 15.72
CA GLY A 17 0.74 -5.38 16.63
C GLY A 17 0.27 -6.69 16.00
N LEU A 18 0.22 -6.81 14.66
CA LEU A 18 -0.03 -8.06 13.94
C LEU A 18 1.28 -8.81 13.59
N GLU A 19 2.41 -8.37 14.13
CA GLU A 19 3.74 -8.90 13.82
C GLU A 19 4.04 -10.27 14.44
N ALA A 20 3.09 -10.88 15.11
CA ALA A 20 3.24 -12.22 15.66
C ALA A 20 3.21 -13.26 14.52
N SER A 21 4.37 -13.51 13.92
CA SER A 21 4.58 -14.76 13.17
C SER A 21 4.40 -15.92 14.16
N PRO A 22 3.67 -16.99 13.81
CA PRO A 22 3.51 -18.17 14.66
C PRO A 22 4.85 -18.78 15.11
N ASP A 23 5.93 -18.52 14.40
CA ASP A 23 7.26 -19.07 14.63
C ASP A 23 8.16 -18.22 15.54
N GLY A 24 7.65 -17.13 16.15
CA GLY A 24 8.41 -16.35 17.14
C GLY A 24 9.65 -15.62 16.63
N GLN A 25 9.89 -15.59 15.32
CA GLN A 25 10.97 -14.81 14.71
C GLN A 25 10.51 -13.38 14.45
N ASN A 26 10.57 -12.54 15.47
CA ASN A 26 10.47 -11.07 15.33
C ASN A 26 11.73 -10.56 14.61
N GLN A 27 11.84 -10.77 13.31
CA GLN A 27 12.74 -9.96 12.51
C GLN A 27 12.17 -8.55 12.48
N SER A 28 12.93 -7.59 13.01
CA SER A 28 12.50 -6.19 12.92
C SER A 28 12.24 -5.89 11.44
N VAL A 29 11.11 -5.30 11.14
CA VAL A 29 10.69 -4.97 9.76
C VAL A 29 11.76 -4.16 9.04
N GLU A 30 12.53 -3.38 9.77
CA GLU A 30 13.70 -2.65 9.26
C GLU A 30 14.82 -3.57 8.75
N ALA A 31 14.93 -4.80 9.26
CA ALA A 31 15.92 -5.76 8.78
C ALA A 31 15.66 -6.20 7.33
N LEU A 32 14.43 -6.13 6.86
CA LEU A 32 14.04 -6.45 5.49
C LEU A 32 14.57 -5.44 4.47
N ILE A 33 14.83 -4.21 4.91
CA ILE A 33 15.35 -3.16 4.03
C ILE A 33 16.88 -3.26 3.99
N PRO A 34 17.49 -3.50 2.82
CA PRO A 34 18.94 -3.52 2.68
C PRO A 34 19.59 -2.27 3.29
N ARG A 35 20.68 -2.45 4.05
CA ARG A 35 21.35 -1.38 4.79
C ARG A 35 21.58 -0.10 3.95
N ARG A 36 21.94 -0.26 2.69
CA ARG A 36 22.19 0.86 1.76
C ARG A 36 20.93 1.68 1.47
N LEU A 37 19.73 1.06 1.59
CA LEU A 37 18.44 1.69 1.29
C LEU A 37 17.76 2.30 2.52
N ARG A 38 18.15 1.90 3.73
CA ARG A 38 17.51 2.38 4.98
C ARG A 38 17.52 3.89 5.11
N ARG A 39 18.57 4.56 4.63
CA ARG A 39 18.65 6.02 4.65
C ARG A 39 17.57 6.74 3.84
N PHE A 40 16.94 6.04 2.90
CA PHE A 40 15.84 6.55 2.08
C PHE A 40 14.46 6.13 2.61
N SER A 41 14.41 5.24 3.59
CA SER A 41 13.17 4.75 4.16
C SER A 41 12.43 5.85 4.90
N SER A 42 11.15 5.96 4.63
CA SER A 42 10.19 6.79 5.37
C SER A 42 9.38 5.91 6.33
N ARG A 43 8.52 6.52 7.16
CA ARG A 43 7.76 5.79 8.21
C ARG A 43 6.95 4.60 7.67
N GLY A 44 6.18 4.77 6.60
CA GLY A 44 5.34 3.69 6.05
C GLY A 44 6.09 2.68 5.18
N THR A 45 7.34 2.95 4.82
CA THR A 45 8.13 2.08 3.94
C THR A 45 8.38 0.70 4.53
N PRO A 46 8.76 0.55 5.83
CA PRO A 46 8.96 -0.77 6.42
C PRO A 46 7.72 -1.66 6.33
N ALA A 47 6.55 -1.11 6.66
CA ALA A 47 5.29 -1.84 6.54
C ALA A 47 4.99 -2.24 5.08
N ALA A 48 5.20 -1.33 4.12
CA ALA A 48 5.04 -1.62 2.70
C ALA A 48 5.96 -2.76 2.22
N VAL A 49 7.23 -2.74 2.64
CA VAL A 49 8.21 -3.80 2.32
C VAL A 49 7.79 -5.14 2.93
N LYS A 50 7.33 -5.15 4.19
CA LYS A 50 6.85 -6.37 4.85
C LYS A 50 5.61 -6.92 4.17
N ALA A 51 4.61 -6.10 3.89
CA ALA A 51 3.40 -6.52 3.19
C ALA A 51 3.73 -7.05 1.78
N CYS A 52 4.66 -6.40 1.07
CA CYS A 52 5.10 -6.85 -0.24
C CYS A 52 5.81 -8.21 -0.18
N GLN A 53 6.66 -8.43 0.83
CA GLN A 53 7.29 -9.73 1.05
C GLN A 53 6.25 -10.83 1.24
N LEU A 54 5.27 -10.62 2.13
CA LEU A 54 4.20 -11.57 2.38
C LEU A 54 3.39 -11.87 1.11
N ALA A 55 3.06 -10.84 0.32
CA ALA A 55 2.33 -10.99 -0.91
C ALA A 55 3.12 -11.77 -1.97
N VAL A 56 4.41 -11.50 -2.11
CA VAL A 56 5.29 -12.21 -3.05
C VAL A 56 5.44 -13.68 -2.63
N GLU A 57 5.69 -13.95 -1.35
CA GLU A 57 5.78 -15.31 -0.82
C GLU A 57 4.49 -16.10 -1.06
N SER A 58 3.32 -15.50 -0.78
CA SER A 58 2.03 -16.17 -0.99
C SER A 58 1.66 -16.37 -2.45
N SER A 59 2.20 -15.55 -3.36
CA SER A 59 1.90 -15.66 -4.80
C SER A 59 2.59 -16.83 -5.48
N GLY A 60 3.68 -17.34 -4.91
CA GLY A 60 4.51 -18.37 -5.53
C GLY A 60 5.16 -17.94 -6.85
N LEU A 61 5.25 -16.63 -7.12
CA LEU A 61 5.92 -16.12 -8.32
C LEU A 61 7.44 -16.33 -8.23
N GLU A 62 8.01 -16.80 -9.31
CA GLU A 62 9.46 -16.87 -9.44
C GLU A 62 10.08 -15.47 -9.44
N GLU A 63 11.22 -15.32 -8.77
CA GLU A 63 11.94 -14.05 -8.66
C GLU A 63 12.22 -13.41 -10.02
N GLN A 64 12.58 -14.23 -11.02
CA GLN A 64 12.84 -13.76 -12.37
C GLN A 64 11.59 -13.19 -13.04
N THR A 65 10.44 -13.86 -12.89
CA THR A 65 9.16 -13.40 -13.42
C THR A 65 8.74 -12.08 -12.76
N LEU A 66 8.86 -12.02 -11.45
CA LEU A 66 8.58 -10.80 -10.69
C LEU A 66 9.41 -9.62 -11.20
N ARG A 67 10.73 -9.81 -11.32
CA ARG A 67 11.67 -8.79 -11.76
C ARG A 67 11.40 -8.29 -13.16
N ASP A 68 11.15 -9.20 -14.11
CA ASP A 68 11.10 -8.90 -15.54
C ASP A 68 9.69 -8.57 -16.05
N ARG A 69 8.62 -8.94 -15.33
CA ARG A 69 7.23 -8.82 -15.80
C ARG A 69 6.29 -8.05 -14.90
N ALA A 70 6.65 -7.84 -13.62
CA ALA A 70 5.77 -7.14 -12.71
C ALA A 70 5.84 -5.62 -12.89
N THR A 71 4.68 -4.98 -13.01
CA THR A 71 4.49 -3.54 -12.90
C THR A 71 4.13 -3.18 -11.45
N LEU A 72 4.46 -1.97 -11.00
CA LEU A 72 4.29 -1.56 -9.61
C LEU A 72 3.39 -0.32 -9.49
N TYR A 73 2.28 -0.47 -8.80
CA TYR A 73 1.33 0.60 -8.51
C TYR A 73 1.29 0.84 -7.01
N THR A 74 1.71 2.01 -6.57
CA THR A 74 1.68 2.34 -5.14
C THR A 74 0.73 3.49 -4.85
N ALA A 75 0.03 3.40 -3.74
CA ALA A 75 -0.73 4.48 -3.17
C ALA A 75 -0.24 4.78 -1.76
N GLN A 76 -0.20 6.04 -1.41
CA GLN A 76 0.19 6.51 -0.08
C GLN A 76 -0.88 7.41 0.48
N SER A 77 -1.30 7.13 1.70
CA SER A 77 -2.18 7.97 2.51
C SER A 77 -1.42 8.52 3.71
N GLY A 78 -1.68 9.79 4.00
CA GLY A 78 -0.86 10.51 4.96
C GLY A 78 0.51 10.85 4.37
N TYR A 79 0.93 12.10 4.56
CA TYR A 79 2.27 12.48 4.15
C TYR A 79 3.25 11.82 5.10
N GLN A 80 4.18 11.09 4.55
CA GLN A 80 5.28 10.55 5.34
C GLN A 80 6.23 11.69 5.69
N HIS A 81 5.91 12.33 6.79
CA HIS A 81 6.70 13.45 7.25
C HIS A 81 8.08 12.99 7.65
N PRO A 82 9.06 13.82 7.36
CA PRO A 82 10.32 13.73 8.06
C PRO A 82 10.06 13.76 9.56
N ASP A 83 10.89 13.06 10.29
CA ASP A 83 10.82 13.10 11.74
C ASP A 83 10.93 14.54 12.21
N PHE A 84 9.88 15.10 12.80
CA PHE A 84 9.91 16.47 13.27
C PHE A 84 10.97 16.68 14.34
N ASP A 85 11.34 15.64 15.08
CA ASP A 85 12.40 15.69 16.05
C ASP A 85 13.75 16.04 15.39
N ASP A 86 14.01 15.57 14.16
CA ASP A 86 15.18 15.98 13.37
C ASP A 86 15.19 17.49 13.09
N PHE A 87 14.03 18.10 12.87
CA PHE A 87 13.91 19.54 12.67
C PHE A 87 13.99 20.32 13.98
N ILE A 88 13.35 19.84 15.03
CA ILE A 88 13.37 20.48 16.36
C ILE A 88 14.81 20.53 16.86
N ASP A 89 15.54 19.44 16.73
CA ASP A 89 16.95 19.39 17.13
C ASP A 89 17.83 20.32 16.28
N ALA A 90 17.57 20.37 14.98
CA ALA A 90 18.27 21.29 14.08
C ALA A 90 17.99 22.78 14.37
N LEU A 91 16.84 23.06 14.99
CA LEU A 91 16.43 24.41 15.37
C LEU A 91 16.80 24.77 16.80
N LYS A 92 17.41 23.87 17.57
CA LYS A 92 17.93 24.21 18.89
C LYS A 92 18.95 25.36 18.77
N GLY A 93 18.62 26.47 19.36
CA GLY A 93 19.43 27.68 19.29
C GLY A 93 19.05 28.69 18.19
N TRP A 94 17.99 28.40 17.41
CA TRP A 94 17.46 29.41 16.50
C TRP A 94 16.70 30.47 17.29
N ASP A 95 17.12 31.73 17.09
CA ASP A 95 16.42 32.88 17.63
C ASP A 95 15.51 33.50 16.57
N GLN A 96 14.18 33.42 16.82
CA GLN A 96 13.19 34.02 15.93
C GLN A 96 13.29 35.55 15.80
N HIS A 97 13.98 36.20 16.73
CA HIS A 97 14.23 37.65 16.72
C HIS A 97 15.62 38.02 16.17
N GLY A 98 16.41 37.00 15.81
CA GLY A 98 17.72 37.19 15.21
C GLY A 98 17.66 37.40 13.69
N ASP A 99 18.77 37.89 13.12
CA ASP A 99 18.88 38.13 11.67
C ASP A 99 18.97 36.84 10.81
N THR A 100 19.06 35.68 11.45
CA THR A 100 19.25 34.42 10.74
C THR A 100 17.89 33.79 10.37
N SER A 101 17.66 33.59 9.08
CA SER A 101 16.44 32.95 8.64
C SER A 101 16.35 31.48 9.12
N LEU A 102 15.14 31.00 9.38
CA LEU A 102 14.85 29.62 9.74
C LEU A 102 15.51 28.61 8.77
N ILE A 103 15.41 28.90 7.46
CA ILE A 103 15.98 28.04 6.40
C ILE A 103 17.50 28.01 6.50
N ALA A 104 18.16 29.16 6.72
CA ALA A 104 19.59 29.22 6.87
C ALA A 104 20.09 28.45 8.11
N THR A 105 19.36 28.54 9.23
CA THR A 105 19.68 27.80 10.45
C THR A 105 19.55 26.29 10.23
N LEU A 106 18.47 25.83 9.62
CA LEU A 106 18.28 24.40 9.27
C LEU A 106 19.41 23.89 8.38
N TRP A 107 19.79 24.68 7.37
CA TRP A 107 20.84 24.30 6.42
C TRP A 107 22.22 24.27 7.05
N GLN A 108 22.52 25.21 7.96
CA GLN A 108 23.80 25.30 8.66
C GLN A 108 23.96 24.30 9.80
N SER A 109 22.86 23.82 10.37
CA SER A 109 22.88 22.92 11.54
C SER A 109 23.60 21.61 11.27
N ARG A 110 23.65 21.15 10.00
CA ARG A 110 24.15 19.83 9.56
C ARG A 110 23.43 18.65 10.25
N GLN A 111 22.37 18.90 10.99
CA GLN A 111 21.59 17.88 11.70
C GLN A 111 20.42 17.37 10.86
N VAL A 112 20.02 18.14 9.84
CA VAL A 112 18.97 17.71 8.92
C VAL A 112 19.49 16.59 8.03
N ASN A 113 18.78 15.47 8.04
CA ASN A 113 19.13 14.35 7.18
C ASN A 113 19.12 14.82 5.70
N PRO A 114 20.25 14.70 4.95
CA PRO A 114 20.30 15.13 3.56
C PRO A 114 19.33 14.40 2.63
N PHE A 115 18.80 13.25 3.06
CA PHE A 115 17.81 12.47 2.33
C PHE A 115 16.36 12.80 2.71
N LEU A 116 16.17 13.85 3.54
CA LEU A 116 14.85 14.27 4.00
C LEU A 116 13.86 14.47 2.84
N ILE A 117 14.27 15.20 1.81
CA ILE A 117 13.44 15.43 0.63
C ILE A 117 13.09 14.09 -0.05
N THR A 118 14.09 13.22 -0.23
CA THR A 118 13.87 11.91 -0.85
C THR A 118 12.91 11.05 -0.05
N ARG A 119 12.98 11.12 1.28
CA ARG A 119 12.07 10.40 2.17
C ARG A 119 10.63 10.91 2.10
N ALA A 120 10.46 12.21 1.84
CA ALA A 120 9.15 12.86 1.72
C ALA A 120 8.54 12.78 0.30
N LEU A 121 9.26 12.25 -0.69
CA LEU A 121 8.75 12.13 -2.04
C LEU A 121 7.64 11.07 -2.13
N SER A 122 6.64 11.38 -2.91
CA SER A 122 5.49 10.52 -3.19
C SER A 122 5.85 9.17 -3.80
N ASN A 123 6.94 9.12 -4.55
CA ASN A 123 7.42 7.89 -5.19
C ASN A 123 8.45 7.14 -4.33
N ASN A 124 8.57 7.47 -3.06
CA ASN A 124 9.53 6.81 -2.16
C ASN A 124 9.28 5.31 -2.07
N VAL A 125 8.03 4.90 -1.86
CA VAL A 125 7.66 3.47 -1.77
C VAL A 125 7.90 2.76 -3.09
N VAL A 126 7.51 3.35 -4.24
CA VAL A 126 7.85 2.82 -5.58
C VAL A 126 9.35 2.59 -5.70
N GLY A 127 10.14 3.62 -5.40
CA GLY A 127 11.60 3.57 -5.55
C GLY A 127 12.25 2.51 -4.67
N LEU A 128 11.80 2.33 -3.44
CA LEU A 128 12.36 1.33 -2.54
C LEU A 128 11.92 -0.10 -2.89
N ILE A 129 10.66 -0.32 -3.16
CA ILE A 129 10.15 -1.64 -3.56
C ILE A 129 10.81 -2.08 -4.87
N SER A 130 10.82 -1.22 -5.89
CA SER A 130 11.46 -1.58 -7.16
C SER A 130 12.94 -1.91 -7.02
N GLN A 131 13.67 -1.21 -6.14
CA GLN A 131 15.09 -1.53 -5.90
C GLN A 131 15.30 -2.82 -5.10
N ILE A 132 14.43 -3.14 -4.13
CA ILE A 132 14.54 -4.36 -3.31
C ILE A 132 14.30 -5.59 -4.20
N TRP A 133 13.24 -5.58 -4.99
CA TRP A 133 12.87 -6.68 -5.89
C TRP A 133 13.45 -6.56 -7.30
N GLN A 134 14.26 -5.53 -7.56
CA GLN A 134 14.94 -5.29 -8.85
C GLN A 134 13.96 -5.24 -10.03
N LEU A 135 12.77 -4.68 -9.82
CA LEU A 135 11.74 -4.57 -10.85
C LEU A 135 12.24 -3.70 -12.02
N LYS A 136 11.97 -4.16 -13.25
CA LYS A 136 12.45 -3.50 -14.48
C LYS A 136 11.35 -2.79 -15.26
N ASN A 137 10.10 -3.09 -14.95
CA ASN A 137 8.97 -2.49 -15.62
C ASN A 137 8.52 -1.19 -14.95
N ASP A 138 7.53 -0.57 -15.56
CA ASP A 138 6.99 0.71 -15.12
C ASP A 138 6.41 0.67 -13.71
N GLY A 139 6.44 1.82 -13.05
CA GLY A 139 5.86 2.02 -11.73
C GLY A 139 5.18 3.36 -11.62
N VAL A 140 4.02 3.39 -10.96
CA VAL A 140 3.23 4.60 -10.73
C VAL A 140 2.99 4.80 -9.23
N ALA A 141 3.09 6.05 -8.79
CA ALA A 141 2.78 6.46 -7.41
C ALA A 141 1.58 7.39 -7.38
N PHE A 142 0.57 7.03 -6.60
CA PHE A 142 -0.60 7.84 -6.31
C PHE A 142 -0.49 8.43 -4.91
N ILE A 143 -0.62 9.75 -4.80
CA ILE A 143 -0.66 10.43 -3.52
C ILE A 143 -2.07 10.90 -3.30
N ARG A 144 -2.81 10.13 -2.62
CA ARG A 144 -4.14 10.48 -2.11
C ARG A 144 -4.52 9.45 -1.06
N ASP A 145 -5.49 9.79 -0.25
CA ASP A 145 -6.14 8.91 0.70
C ASP A 145 -6.67 7.60 0.07
N GLN A 146 -7.78 7.13 0.53
CA GLN A 146 -8.48 5.95 -0.02
C GLN A 146 -8.68 6.02 -1.55
N ALA A 147 -8.82 7.23 -2.12
CA ALA A 147 -8.97 7.39 -3.57
C ALA A 147 -7.67 7.01 -4.33
N GLY A 148 -6.50 7.19 -3.72
CA GLY A 148 -5.24 6.70 -4.28
C GLY A 148 -5.19 5.18 -4.35
N SER A 149 -5.66 4.50 -3.30
CA SER A 149 -5.79 3.04 -3.27
C SER A 149 -6.69 2.53 -4.41
N ALA A 150 -7.84 3.19 -4.60
CA ALA A 150 -8.75 2.85 -5.69
C ALA A 150 -8.14 3.11 -7.07
N ALA A 151 -7.43 4.23 -7.26
CA ALA A 151 -6.77 4.55 -8.52
C ALA A 151 -5.63 3.58 -8.85
N ALA A 152 -4.85 3.15 -7.85
CA ALA A 152 -3.79 2.17 -8.05
C ALA A 152 -4.35 0.81 -8.50
N LEU A 153 -5.44 0.37 -7.90
CA LEU A 153 -6.11 -0.87 -8.29
C LEU A 153 -6.75 -0.75 -9.68
N ASP A 154 -7.37 0.39 -9.99
CA ASP A 154 -8.00 0.65 -11.29
C ASP A 154 -6.97 0.61 -12.42
N GLU A 155 -5.84 1.29 -12.25
CA GLU A 155 -4.76 1.28 -13.23
C GLU A 155 -4.17 -0.12 -13.42
N ALA A 156 -3.94 -0.87 -12.35
CA ALA A 156 -3.47 -2.25 -12.42
C ALA A 156 -4.45 -3.14 -13.21
N CYS A 157 -5.75 -3.02 -12.93
CA CYS A 157 -6.79 -3.74 -13.66
C CYS A 157 -6.81 -3.38 -15.15
N PHE A 158 -6.70 -2.09 -15.47
CA PHE A 158 -6.66 -1.61 -16.84
C PHE A 158 -5.48 -2.20 -17.62
N GLN A 159 -4.29 -2.19 -17.03
CA GLN A 159 -3.08 -2.68 -17.66
C GLN A 159 -3.12 -4.20 -17.89
N LEU A 160 -3.60 -4.96 -16.91
CA LEU A 160 -3.76 -6.42 -17.03
C LEU A 160 -4.83 -6.80 -18.06
N GLN A 161 -6.00 -6.15 -18.04
CA GLN A 161 -7.08 -6.41 -18.99
C GLN A 161 -6.74 -5.97 -20.41
N GLY A 162 -5.94 -4.92 -20.55
CA GLY A 162 -5.42 -4.43 -21.83
C GLY A 162 -4.31 -5.29 -22.42
N GLY A 163 -3.79 -6.27 -21.66
CA GLY A 163 -2.64 -7.08 -22.07
C GLY A 163 -1.31 -6.32 -22.10
N TYR A 164 -1.24 -5.17 -21.43
CA TYR A 164 -0.02 -4.36 -21.31
C TYR A 164 0.91 -4.87 -20.21
N ALA A 165 0.38 -5.60 -19.25
CA ALA A 165 1.11 -6.25 -18.18
C ALA A 165 0.57 -7.67 -17.93
N ASP A 166 1.42 -8.58 -17.47
CA ASP A 166 1.03 -9.93 -17.03
C ASP A 166 0.86 -10.01 -15.51
N VAL A 167 1.66 -9.24 -14.78
CA VAL A 167 1.71 -9.19 -13.32
C VAL A 167 1.69 -7.74 -12.85
N ALA A 168 0.90 -7.44 -11.84
CA ALA A 168 0.84 -6.14 -11.20
C ALA A 168 0.97 -6.29 -9.68
N ILE A 169 1.83 -5.48 -9.09
CA ILE A 169 1.96 -5.34 -7.63
C ILE A 169 1.24 -4.05 -7.24
N VAL A 170 0.18 -4.16 -6.44
CA VAL A 170 -0.58 -3.02 -5.96
C VAL A 170 -0.34 -2.82 -4.48
N VAL A 171 0.23 -1.69 -4.11
CA VAL A 171 0.64 -1.38 -2.74
C VAL A 171 -0.14 -0.20 -2.20
N MET A 172 -0.72 -0.35 -1.04
CA MET A 172 -1.24 0.75 -0.25
C MET A 172 -0.49 0.84 1.06
N SER A 173 0.07 2.01 1.37
CA SER A 173 0.76 2.27 2.63
C SER A 173 0.40 3.64 3.19
N GLY A 174 0.50 3.81 4.49
CA GLY A 174 0.26 5.10 5.12
C GLY A 174 -0.10 5.00 6.59
N CYS A 175 -0.76 6.05 7.07
CA CYS A 175 -1.26 6.15 8.44
C CYS A 175 -2.59 6.91 8.47
N ALA A 176 -3.38 6.68 9.54
CA ALA A 176 -4.67 7.34 9.75
C ALA A 176 -4.52 8.83 10.07
N GLU A 177 -3.40 9.22 10.63
CA GLU A 177 -3.15 10.57 11.07
C GLU A 177 -2.01 11.16 10.24
N ASP A 178 -2.31 12.18 9.45
CA ASP A 178 -1.30 13.00 8.82
C ASP A 178 -1.10 14.31 9.59
N CYS A 179 0.06 14.91 9.46
CA CYS A 179 0.34 16.13 10.19
C CYS A 179 -0.42 17.34 9.62
N TYR A 180 -0.90 17.30 8.38
CA TYR A 180 -1.74 18.37 7.86
C TYR A 180 -3.08 18.38 8.55
N SER A 181 -3.69 17.21 8.75
CA SER A 181 -4.90 17.07 9.55
C SER A 181 -4.67 17.50 10.99
N ALA A 182 -3.55 17.10 11.60
CA ALA A 182 -3.19 17.52 12.95
C ALA A 182 -3.04 19.05 13.07
N VAL A 183 -2.37 19.70 12.09
CA VAL A 183 -2.25 21.16 12.05
C VAL A 183 -3.60 21.83 11.84
N ALA A 184 -4.40 21.35 10.89
CA ALA A 184 -5.70 21.92 10.60
C ALA A 184 -6.66 21.82 11.80
N GLU A 185 -6.56 20.74 12.56
CA GLU A 185 -7.39 20.49 13.75
C GLU A 185 -6.75 20.99 15.06
N GLN A 186 -5.59 21.65 14.99
CA GLN A 186 -4.82 22.13 16.14
C GLN A 186 -4.51 21.03 17.19
N LYS A 187 -4.38 19.79 16.73
CA LYS A 187 -4.02 18.64 17.55
C LYS A 187 -2.50 18.49 17.67
N PRO A 188 -2.02 17.86 18.75
CA PRO A 188 -0.61 17.47 18.82
C PRO A 188 -0.25 16.57 17.64
N PHE A 189 0.97 16.72 17.12
CA PHE A 189 1.45 15.81 16.08
C PHE A 189 1.39 14.36 16.54
N PRO A 190 0.87 13.45 15.72
CA PRO A 190 0.83 12.04 16.06
C PRO A 190 2.26 11.52 16.19
N ARG A 191 2.59 11.01 17.37
CA ARG A 191 3.89 10.39 17.66
C ARG A 191 3.87 8.88 17.54
N ASN A 192 2.70 8.28 17.37
CA ASN A 192 2.53 6.83 17.34
C ASN A 192 2.21 6.33 15.93
N ASP A 193 2.99 5.37 15.48
CA ASP A 193 2.72 4.60 14.27
C ASP A 193 1.59 3.56 14.46
N ALA A 194 0.84 3.66 15.58
CA ALA A 194 -0.18 2.68 15.96
C ALA A 194 -1.27 2.45 14.89
N ASN A 195 -1.52 3.47 14.06
CA ASN A 195 -2.50 3.40 12.97
C ASN A 195 -1.82 3.48 11.59
N SER A 196 -0.55 3.14 11.50
CA SER A 196 0.19 3.02 10.25
C SER A 196 0.18 1.58 9.75
N GLY A 197 0.45 1.36 8.48
CA GLY A 197 0.56 0.03 7.94
C GLY A 197 0.62 -0.01 6.43
N ALA A 198 0.47 -1.21 5.90
CA ALA A 198 0.41 -1.42 4.47
C ALA A 198 -0.37 -2.68 4.11
N ALA A 199 -0.91 -2.69 2.90
CA ALA A 199 -1.46 -3.85 2.25
C ALA A 199 -0.95 -3.96 0.82
N VAL A 200 -0.76 -5.18 0.34
CA VAL A 200 -0.28 -5.48 -1.00
C VAL A 200 -1.12 -6.58 -1.62
N LEU A 201 -1.42 -6.42 -2.90
CA LEU A 201 -2.02 -7.45 -3.74
C LEU A 201 -1.08 -7.76 -4.91
N ILE A 202 -0.90 -9.03 -5.21
CA ILE A 202 -0.30 -9.49 -6.47
C ILE A 202 -1.44 -9.91 -7.39
N LEU A 203 -1.57 -9.20 -8.48
CA LEU A 203 -2.57 -9.43 -9.51
C LEU A 203 -1.91 -10.01 -10.75
N GLU A 204 -2.60 -10.94 -11.40
CA GLU A 204 -2.15 -11.52 -12.65
C GLU A 204 -3.29 -11.57 -13.66
N SER A 205 -2.95 -11.46 -14.95
CA SER A 205 -3.90 -11.77 -15.99
C SER A 205 -4.33 -13.25 -15.87
N GLU A 206 -5.59 -13.53 -16.17
CA GLU A 206 -6.13 -14.89 -16.16
C GLU A 206 -5.25 -15.86 -16.96
N GLN A 207 -4.80 -15.42 -18.13
CA GLN A 207 -3.93 -16.21 -18.98
C GLN A 207 -2.61 -16.57 -18.30
N HIS A 208 -1.96 -15.59 -17.70
CA HIS A 208 -0.65 -15.79 -17.03
C HIS A 208 -0.79 -16.72 -15.82
N ALA A 209 -1.78 -16.45 -14.96
CA ALA A 209 -2.04 -17.26 -13.77
C ALA A 209 -2.33 -18.73 -14.13
N THR A 210 -3.17 -18.95 -15.17
CA THR A 210 -3.51 -20.28 -15.64
C THR A 210 -2.31 -21.01 -16.25
N GLN A 211 -1.52 -20.32 -17.09
CA GLN A 211 -0.34 -20.92 -17.76
C GLN A 211 0.72 -21.40 -16.78
N ARG A 212 0.91 -20.70 -15.66
CA ARG A 212 1.88 -21.12 -14.64
C ARG A 212 1.30 -22.04 -13.56
N GLY A 213 -0.02 -22.33 -13.61
CA GLY A 213 -0.68 -23.12 -12.58
C GLY A 213 -0.69 -22.43 -11.20
N ALA A 214 -0.98 -21.12 -11.17
CA ALA A 214 -0.99 -20.34 -9.95
C ALA A 214 -2.03 -20.83 -8.94
N ASP A 215 -1.67 -20.81 -7.64
CA ASP A 215 -2.67 -20.97 -6.56
C ASP A 215 -3.43 -19.64 -6.41
N VAL A 216 -4.58 -19.54 -7.06
CA VAL A 216 -5.39 -18.31 -7.08
C VAL A 216 -6.16 -18.18 -5.77
N GLN A 217 -5.84 -17.15 -5.00
CA GLN A 217 -6.49 -16.87 -3.72
C GLN A 217 -7.92 -16.36 -3.92
N ALA A 218 -8.11 -15.51 -4.94
CA ALA A 218 -9.40 -15.01 -5.35
C ALA A 218 -9.36 -14.53 -6.80
N TRP A 219 -10.51 -14.49 -7.45
CA TRP A 219 -10.70 -13.84 -8.74
C TRP A 219 -11.38 -12.50 -8.52
N LEU A 220 -10.82 -11.43 -9.07
CA LEU A 220 -11.47 -10.13 -9.18
C LEU A 220 -12.36 -10.15 -10.43
N ASP A 221 -13.65 -10.36 -10.22
CA ASP A 221 -14.63 -10.55 -11.29
C ASP A 221 -15.10 -9.23 -11.87
N ASP A 222 -15.35 -8.23 -11.01
CA ASP A 222 -15.66 -6.86 -11.42
C ASP A 222 -15.03 -5.86 -10.45
N TYR A 223 -14.63 -4.72 -10.98
CA TYR A 223 -14.08 -3.62 -10.22
C TYR A 223 -14.55 -2.28 -10.78
N THR A 224 -14.95 -1.39 -9.90
CA THR A 224 -15.38 -0.04 -10.23
C THR A 224 -14.86 0.96 -9.20
N ALA A 225 -13.95 1.83 -9.62
CA ALA A 225 -13.33 2.86 -8.77
C ALA A 225 -14.32 3.96 -8.33
N ASN A 226 -15.43 4.15 -9.05
CA ASN A 226 -16.44 5.18 -8.80
C ASN A 226 -17.85 4.57 -8.89
N ALA A 227 -18.19 3.67 -8.00
CA ALA A 227 -19.46 2.94 -8.02
C ALA A 227 -20.70 3.82 -7.74
N GLY A 228 -20.52 5.09 -7.37
CA GLY A 228 -21.64 5.98 -7.02
C GLY A 228 -22.44 5.44 -5.84
N GLN A 229 -23.76 5.44 -5.97
CA GLN A 229 -24.69 4.79 -5.01
C GLN A 229 -25.12 3.40 -5.51
N ALA A 230 -24.33 2.76 -6.37
CA ALA A 230 -24.68 1.45 -6.88
C ALA A 230 -24.90 0.47 -5.73
N ASN A 231 -26.08 -0.12 -5.68
CA ASN A 231 -26.35 -1.22 -4.77
C ASN A 231 -25.53 -2.43 -5.21
N CYS A 232 -24.79 -3.00 -4.28
CA CYS A 232 -24.08 -4.25 -4.55
C CYS A 232 -25.11 -5.33 -4.92
N PRO A 233 -25.01 -5.93 -6.11
CA PRO A 233 -25.99 -6.89 -6.60
C PRO A 233 -25.88 -8.27 -5.95
N LEU A 234 -24.93 -8.48 -5.04
CA LEU A 234 -24.65 -9.79 -4.46
C LEU A 234 -25.37 -9.99 -3.13
N GLU A 235 -25.93 -11.19 -2.95
CA GLU A 235 -26.48 -11.68 -1.68
C GLU A 235 -25.40 -12.27 -0.74
N GLY A 236 -24.12 -12.27 -1.17
CA GLY A 236 -22.98 -12.81 -0.43
C GLY A 236 -22.43 -11.92 0.68
N PRO A 237 -21.37 -12.37 1.37
CA PRO A 237 -20.68 -11.58 2.37
C PRO A 237 -20.23 -10.21 1.84
N LYS A 238 -20.33 -9.19 2.66
CA LYS A 238 -19.86 -7.84 2.35
C LYS A 238 -18.80 -7.41 3.34
N PHE A 239 -17.72 -6.88 2.82
CA PHE A 239 -16.63 -6.32 3.60
C PHE A 239 -16.56 -4.81 3.35
N CYS A 240 -16.45 -4.07 4.44
CA CYS A 240 -16.22 -2.62 4.42
C CYS A 240 -14.94 -2.31 5.17
N GLU A 241 -14.46 -1.09 5.02
CA GLU A 241 -13.28 -0.62 5.72
C GLU A 241 -13.40 -0.81 7.23
N GLN A 242 -12.34 -1.31 7.83
CA GLN A 242 -12.23 -1.43 9.27
C GLN A 242 -12.04 -0.05 9.88
N LYS A 243 -12.73 0.21 11.00
CA LYS A 243 -12.60 1.47 11.75
C LYS A 243 -11.14 1.71 12.15
N GLY A 244 -10.62 2.89 11.81
CA GLY A 244 -9.22 3.27 12.02
C GLY A 244 -8.28 2.90 10.88
N LEU A 245 -8.75 2.16 9.88
CA LEU A 245 -7.99 1.80 8.67
C LEU A 245 -8.63 2.36 7.39
N GLU A 246 -9.54 3.30 7.51
CA GLU A 246 -10.24 3.92 6.37
C GLU A 246 -9.25 4.56 5.38
N TRP A 247 -8.12 5.04 5.88
CA TRP A 247 -7.05 5.62 5.07
C TRP A 247 -6.47 4.65 4.02
N ALA A 248 -6.55 3.36 4.29
CA ALA A 248 -5.96 2.33 3.43
C ALA A 248 -6.86 1.93 2.25
N GLY A 249 -8.15 2.25 2.31
CA GLY A 249 -9.09 2.06 1.21
C GLY A 249 -9.23 0.63 0.71
N ILE A 250 -9.58 0.50 -0.58
CA ILE A 250 -10.02 -0.77 -1.16
C ILE A 250 -8.94 -1.87 -1.13
N VAL A 251 -7.67 -1.55 -1.34
CA VAL A 251 -6.58 -2.55 -1.38
C VAL A 251 -6.45 -3.27 -0.04
N MET A 252 -6.51 -2.52 1.08
CA MET A 252 -6.46 -3.10 2.42
C MET A 252 -7.69 -3.96 2.68
N THR A 253 -8.88 -3.45 2.35
CA THR A 253 -10.14 -4.17 2.61
C THR A 253 -10.23 -5.45 1.78
N VAL A 254 -9.75 -5.45 0.53
CA VAL A 254 -9.63 -6.66 -0.30
C VAL A 254 -8.68 -7.66 0.34
N ALA A 255 -7.47 -7.23 0.71
CA ALA A 255 -6.49 -8.12 1.32
C ALA A 255 -7.00 -8.75 2.63
N GLN A 256 -7.64 -7.97 3.50
CA GLN A 256 -8.23 -8.47 4.74
C GLN A 256 -9.41 -9.41 4.49
N SER A 257 -10.27 -9.13 3.50
CA SER A 257 -11.38 -10.02 3.15
C SER A 257 -10.88 -11.38 2.66
N ILE A 258 -9.83 -11.40 1.84
CA ILE A 258 -9.21 -12.63 1.37
C ILE A 258 -8.60 -13.39 2.56
N GLN A 259 -7.84 -12.72 3.42
CA GLN A 259 -7.24 -13.33 4.60
C GLN A 259 -8.29 -14.01 5.48
N HIS A 260 -9.42 -13.35 5.73
CA HIS A 260 -10.51 -13.89 6.54
C HIS A 260 -11.19 -15.09 5.85
N LEU A 261 -11.61 -14.96 4.60
CA LEU A 261 -12.36 -15.99 3.90
C LEU A 261 -11.51 -17.20 3.49
N VAL A 262 -10.21 -16.99 3.22
CA VAL A 262 -9.28 -18.12 2.97
C VAL A 262 -9.11 -18.95 4.23
N SER A 263 -8.99 -18.32 5.40
CA SER A 263 -8.89 -19.01 6.68
C SER A 263 -10.15 -19.85 6.98
N ASP A 264 -11.31 -19.36 6.58
CA ASP A 264 -12.61 -20.03 6.78
C ASP A 264 -12.95 -21.04 5.68
N HIS A 265 -12.04 -21.30 4.74
CA HIS A 265 -12.25 -22.18 3.58
C HIS A 265 -13.49 -21.80 2.74
N PHE A 266 -13.84 -20.52 2.73
CA PHE A 266 -15.00 -20.01 2.00
C PHE A 266 -14.88 -20.26 0.50
N ARG A 267 -16.00 -20.65 -0.13
CA ARG A 267 -16.15 -20.73 -1.58
C ARG A 267 -17.41 -19.95 -1.98
N GLY A 268 -17.32 -19.15 -3.01
CA GLY A 268 -18.42 -18.30 -3.43
C GLY A 268 -17.97 -16.92 -3.84
N SER A 269 -18.94 -16.03 -3.99
CA SER A 269 -18.69 -14.61 -4.33
C SER A 269 -18.91 -13.71 -3.12
N TRP A 270 -18.14 -12.65 -3.03
CA TRP A 270 -18.31 -11.62 -2.00
C TRP A 270 -18.00 -10.22 -2.55
N ALA A 271 -18.47 -9.22 -1.86
CA ALA A 271 -18.25 -7.84 -2.23
C ALA A 271 -17.37 -7.12 -1.20
N VAL A 272 -16.53 -6.22 -1.70
CA VAL A 272 -15.72 -5.32 -0.90
C VAL A 272 -16.04 -3.90 -1.30
N GLU A 273 -16.45 -3.09 -0.33
CA GLU A 273 -16.73 -1.67 -0.52
C GLU A 273 -15.72 -0.83 0.24
N SER A 274 -15.27 0.25 -0.39
CA SER A 274 -14.45 1.30 0.23
C SER A 274 -15.02 2.66 -0.11
N SER A 275 -15.06 3.57 0.84
CA SER A 275 -15.61 4.91 0.65
C SER A 275 -14.59 5.99 0.99
N SER A 276 -14.33 6.93 0.06
CA SER A 276 -13.51 8.10 0.35
C SER A 276 -14.33 9.21 1.01
N GLY A 277 -13.67 10.11 1.73
CA GLY A 277 -14.30 11.27 2.39
C GLY A 277 -15.17 12.14 1.47
N ASN A 278 -14.99 12.07 0.16
CA ASN A 278 -15.81 12.74 -0.87
C ASN A 278 -17.04 11.92 -1.32
N LYS A 279 -17.47 10.92 -0.55
CA LYS A 279 -18.60 10.02 -0.88
C LYS A 279 -18.41 9.19 -2.16
N ARG A 280 -17.20 9.11 -2.69
CA ARG A 280 -16.90 8.20 -3.79
C ARG A 280 -16.71 6.80 -3.21
N LYS A 281 -17.37 5.83 -3.82
CA LYS A 281 -17.25 4.43 -3.43
C LYS A 281 -16.44 3.67 -4.48
N ALA A 282 -15.54 2.83 -4.04
CA ALA A 282 -14.97 1.77 -4.85
C ALA A 282 -15.66 0.44 -4.48
N LEU A 283 -15.96 -0.35 -5.47
CA LEU A 283 -16.59 -1.66 -5.31
C LEU A 283 -15.76 -2.71 -6.04
N ALA A 284 -15.41 -3.78 -5.35
CA ALA A 284 -14.80 -4.96 -5.92
C ALA A 284 -15.70 -6.18 -5.68
N ILE A 285 -15.93 -6.97 -6.70
CA ILE A 285 -16.61 -8.26 -6.63
C ILE A 285 -15.57 -9.34 -6.82
N LEU A 286 -15.44 -10.20 -5.82
CA LEU A 286 -14.47 -11.28 -5.80
C LEU A 286 -15.20 -12.62 -5.74
N LYS A 287 -14.55 -13.66 -6.26
CA LYS A 287 -15.04 -15.05 -6.19
C LYS A 287 -13.90 -16.03 -5.97
N ARG A 288 -14.21 -17.17 -5.35
CA ARG A 288 -13.27 -18.26 -5.10
C ARG A 288 -13.94 -19.62 -5.26
N GLY A 289 -13.26 -20.55 -5.96
CA GLY A 289 -13.67 -21.95 -6.03
C GLY A 289 -15.06 -22.20 -6.65
N ILE A 290 -15.49 -21.33 -7.57
CA ILE A 290 -16.65 -21.55 -8.42
C ILE A 290 -16.09 -22.08 -9.74
N GLU A 291 -16.38 -23.35 -10.05
CA GLU A 291 -16.11 -23.95 -11.36
C GLU A 291 -17.07 -23.41 -12.41
#